data_58c4e03dafb2967beb31e1fd9b1970db
#
_entry.id   58c4e03dafb2967beb31e1fd9b1970db
#
_cell.length_a   1.000
_cell.length_b   1.000
_cell.length_c   1.000
_cell.angle_alpha   90.00
_cell.angle_beta   90.00
_cell.angle_gamma   90.00
#
_symmetry.space_group_name_H-M   'P 1'
#
loop_
_entity.id
_entity.type
_entity.pdbx_description
1 polymer ?
#
loop_
_entity_poly.entity_id
_entity_poly.type
_entity_poly.pdbx_seq_one_letter_code
_entity_poly.pdbx_strand_id
1 'polypeptide(L)'
;MKEFLQKHRKRIVTGAVVLCVLGGGTYYYMDSLNANQAQTLYTTGKVEKGDVKTSISATGTINPVNYVDVSTNVAGKLEKVLVKENDQVTAGQVIAYIDTRQLQASVDDARAALAKAELDMNRYKSLAAQDAIAQQTYDDSVTSYERAKSTYERAAADLSDATITAPM
;
A
#
# COMPACT_ATOMS: atom_id res chain seq x y z
N MET A 1 -89.01 22.75 -76.18
CA MET A 1 -87.94 22.02 -75.40
C MET A 1 -87.01 22.95 -74.58
N LYS A 2 -86.83 24.21 -74.95
CA LYS A 2 -85.87 25.13 -74.25
C LYS A 2 -86.39 25.72 -72.92
N GLU A 3 -87.75 25.86 -72.78
CA GLU A 3 -88.26 26.48 -71.53
C GLU A 3 -88.35 25.50 -70.37
N PHE A 4 -88.41 24.19 -70.61
CA PHE A 4 -88.41 23.17 -69.52
C PHE A 4 -87.11 23.05 -68.86
N LEU A 5 -86.04 23.27 -69.57
CA LEU A 5 -84.64 23.22 -69.02
C LEU A 5 -84.32 24.46 -68.16
N GLN A 6 -84.96 25.62 -68.41
CA GLN A 6 -84.66 26.85 -67.67
C GLN A 6 -85.35 26.84 -66.27
N LYS A 7 -86.50 26.23 -66.12
CA LYS A 7 -87.22 26.15 -64.83
C LYS A 7 -86.61 25.15 -63.83
N HIS A 8 -85.93 24.13 -64.35
CA HIS A 8 -85.27 23.14 -63.52
C HIS A 8 -83.76 23.35 -63.31
N ARG A 9 -83.23 24.33 -63.98
CA ARG A 9 -81.80 24.64 -63.96
C ARG A 9 -81.26 24.91 -62.53
N LYS A 10 -82.02 25.61 -61.73
CA LYS A 10 -81.67 25.84 -60.31
C LYS A 10 -81.66 24.54 -59.48
N ARG A 11 -82.63 23.65 -59.75
CA ARG A 11 -82.71 22.36 -59.02
C ARG A 11 -81.60 21.38 -59.46
N ILE A 12 -81.22 21.39 -60.70
CA ILE A 12 -80.14 20.57 -61.27
C ILE A 12 -78.75 21.09 -60.70
N VAL A 13 -78.56 22.40 -60.66
CA VAL A 13 -77.35 23.00 -60.13
C VAL A 13 -77.29 22.74 -58.62
N THR A 14 -78.36 22.89 -57.86
CA THR A 14 -78.34 22.54 -56.42
C THR A 14 -78.10 21.06 -56.17
N GLY A 15 -78.63 20.18 -57.00
CA GLY A 15 -78.39 18.74 -56.93
C GLY A 15 -76.94 18.38 -57.20
N ALA A 16 -76.31 19.02 -58.22
CA ALA A 16 -74.90 18.83 -58.54
C ALA A 16 -73.94 19.33 -57.41
N VAL A 17 -74.31 20.49 -56.83
CA VAL A 17 -73.53 21.01 -55.71
C VAL A 17 -73.59 20.10 -54.47
N VAL A 18 -74.78 19.57 -54.19
CA VAL A 18 -74.94 18.63 -53.06
C VAL A 18 -74.20 17.33 -53.33
N LEU A 19 -74.21 16.81 -54.57
CA LEU A 19 -73.40 15.63 -54.92
C LEU A 19 -71.86 15.90 -54.82
N CYS A 20 -71.41 17.07 -55.21
CA CYS A 20 -70.01 17.44 -55.07
C CYS A 20 -69.61 17.60 -53.61
N VAL A 21 -70.45 18.16 -52.77
CA VAL A 21 -70.17 18.30 -51.33
C VAL A 21 -70.18 16.94 -50.63
N LEU A 22 -71.13 16.07 -50.95
CA LEU A 22 -71.18 14.72 -50.38
C LEU A 22 -70.04 13.86 -50.91
N GLY A 23 -69.71 13.90 -52.20
CA GLY A 23 -68.56 13.18 -52.78
C GLY A 23 -67.21 13.68 -52.28
N GLY A 24 -67.03 15.01 -52.20
CA GLY A 24 -65.83 15.60 -51.64
C GLY A 24 -65.70 15.36 -50.16
N GLY A 25 -66.77 15.42 -49.40
CA GLY A 25 -66.81 15.11 -47.97
C GLY A 25 -66.46 13.66 -47.66
N THR A 26 -67.01 12.71 -48.44
CA THR A 26 -66.67 11.29 -48.26
C THR A 26 -65.24 10.97 -48.68
N TYR A 27 -64.79 11.60 -49.74
CA TYR A 27 -63.35 11.46 -50.16
C TYR A 27 -62.43 11.98 -49.09
N TYR A 28 -62.66 13.15 -48.54
CA TYR A 28 -61.87 13.74 -47.49
C TYR A 28 -61.88 12.90 -46.19
N TYR A 29 -63.08 12.33 -45.88
CA TYR A 29 -63.24 11.48 -44.71
C TYR A 29 -62.47 10.15 -44.87
N MET A 30 -62.51 9.56 -46.07
CA MET A 30 -61.76 8.34 -46.38
C MET A 30 -60.26 8.52 -46.39
N ASP A 31 -59.78 9.68 -46.87
CA ASP A 31 -58.35 10.03 -46.86
C ASP A 31 -57.79 10.29 -45.44
N SER A 32 -58.64 10.93 -44.59
CA SER A 32 -58.28 11.12 -43.17
C SER A 32 -58.27 9.83 -42.37
N LEU A 33 -59.02 8.82 -42.70
CA LEU A 33 -59.02 7.49 -42.09
C LEU A 33 -57.78 6.70 -42.52
N ASN A 34 -57.27 6.86 -43.73
CA ASN A 34 -56.08 6.25 -44.24
C ASN A 34 -54.81 6.91 -43.68
N ALA A 35 -54.90 8.22 -43.40
CA ALA A 35 -53.77 8.93 -42.78
C ALA A 35 -53.47 8.52 -41.32
N ASN A 36 -54.42 7.92 -40.62
CA ASN A 36 -54.32 7.47 -39.26
C ASN A 36 -53.81 6.01 -39.09
N GLN A 37 -53.45 5.35 -40.19
CA GLN A 37 -52.65 4.12 -40.04
C GLN A 37 -51.24 4.51 -39.64
N ALA A 38 -51.02 4.62 -38.32
CA ALA A 38 -49.68 4.75 -37.76
C ALA A 38 -48.84 3.59 -38.29
N GLN A 39 -47.99 3.88 -39.27
CA GLN A 39 -46.98 2.95 -39.70
C GLN A 39 -46.07 2.72 -38.49
N THR A 40 -46.29 1.64 -37.78
CA THR A 40 -45.31 1.15 -36.80
C THR A 40 -44.04 0.84 -37.56
N LEU A 41 -43.11 1.76 -37.50
CA LEU A 41 -41.81 1.60 -38.11
C LEU A 41 -41.04 0.54 -37.31
N TYR A 42 -41.22 -0.71 -37.70
CA TYR A 42 -40.42 -1.79 -37.12
C TYR A 42 -39.00 -1.68 -37.71
N THR A 43 -38.04 -1.32 -36.87
CA THR A 43 -36.66 -1.46 -37.23
C THR A 43 -36.25 -2.92 -36.99
N THR A 44 -36.12 -3.66 -38.06
CA THR A 44 -35.63 -5.05 -37.97
C THR A 44 -34.12 -5.01 -37.92
N GLY A 45 -33.55 -5.56 -36.86
CA GLY A 45 -32.11 -5.81 -36.75
C GLY A 45 -31.79 -7.27 -37.08
N LYS A 46 -30.65 -7.49 -37.71
CA LYS A 46 -30.13 -8.85 -37.92
C LYS A 46 -29.63 -9.39 -36.59
N VAL A 47 -30.14 -10.53 -36.18
CA VAL A 47 -29.66 -11.22 -34.98
C VAL A 47 -28.34 -11.92 -35.34
N GLU A 48 -27.27 -11.53 -34.69
CA GLU A 48 -25.96 -12.14 -34.81
C GLU A 48 -25.60 -12.88 -33.52
N LYS A 49 -25.07 -14.07 -33.66
CA LYS A 49 -24.57 -14.86 -32.53
C LYS A 49 -23.20 -14.32 -32.16
N GLY A 50 -23.07 -13.79 -30.96
CA GLY A 50 -21.81 -13.25 -30.43
C GLY A 50 -21.50 -13.82 -29.05
N ASP A 51 -20.22 -13.82 -28.68
CA ASP A 51 -19.76 -14.21 -27.37
C ASP A 51 -19.90 -13.05 -26.40
N VAL A 52 -20.56 -13.28 -25.27
CA VAL A 52 -20.61 -12.34 -24.17
C VAL A 52 -19.45 -12.64 -23.21
N LYS A 53 -18.47 -11.72 -23.15
CA LYS A 53 -17.37 -11.81 -22.19
C LYS A 53 -17.68 -10.96 -20.98
N THR A 54 -17.85 -11.61 -19.84
CA THR A 54 -17.98 -10.91 -18.57
C THR A 54 -16.59 -10.83 -17.94
N SER A 55 -16.07 -9.64 -17.68
CA SER A 55 -14.83 -9.43 -16.94
C SER A 55 -15.14 -8.88 -15.55
N ILE A 56 -14.57 -9.50 -14.54
CA ILE A 56 -14.64 -9.06 -13.16
C ILE A 56 -13.25 -8.51 -12.80
N SER A 57 -13.19 -7.25 -12.39
CA SER A 57 -11.96 -6.64 -11.88
C SER A 57 -12.05 -6.63 -10.36
N ALA A 58 -11.02 -7.17 -9.72
CA ALA A 58 -10.86 -7.10 -8.27
C ALA A 58 -9.54 -6.40 -7.96
N THR A 59 -9.55 -5.55 -6.94
CA THR A 59 -8.34 -4.92 -6.40
C THR A 59 -8.04 -5.53 -5.05
N GLY A 60 -6.78 -5.74 -4.75
CA GLY A 60 -6.33 -6.26 -3.47
C GLY A 60 -4.97 -5.68 -3.11
N THR A 61 -4.68 -5.62 -1.82
CA THR A 61 -3.38 -5.22 -1.31
C THR A 61 -2.62 -6.48 -0.90
N ILE A 62 -1.39 -6.62 -1.38
CA ILE A 62 -0.49 -7.70 -0.98
C ILE A 62 0.29 -7.19 0.24
N ASN A 63 0.14 -7.88 1.35
CA ASN A 63 0.94 -7.62 2.54
C ASN A 63 1.85 -8.82 2.80
N PRO A 64 3.07 -8.60 3.31
CA PRO A 64 3.94 -9.70 3.70
C PRO A 64 3.33 -10.46 4.89
N VAL A 65 3.52 -11.77 4.92
CA VAL A 65 3.07 -12.61 6.05
C VAL A 65 3.95 -12.37 7.27
N ASN A 66 5.25 -12.16 7.04
CA ASN A 66 6.22 -11.82 8.08
C ASN A 66 6.94 -10.54 7.68
N TYR A 67 7.08 -9.64 8.63
CA TYR A 67 7.94 -8.47 8.52
C TYR A 67 8.70 -8.28 9.83
N VAL A 68 9.88 -7.74 9.77
CA VAL A 68 10.71 -7.46 10.94
C VAL A 68 11.32 -6.07 10.78
N ASP A 69 11.07 -5.25 11.77
CA ASP A 69 11.72 -3.95 11.88
C ASP A 69 13.12 -4.13 12.45
N VAL A 70 14.13 -3.65 11.73
CA VAL A 70 15.52 -3.69 12.19
C VAL A 70 15.81 -2.39 12.90
N SER A 71 16.03 -2.50 14.21
CA SER A 71 16.41 -1.38 15.08
C SER A 71 17.79 -1.62 15.68
N THR A 72 18.42 -0.56 16.15
CA THR A 72 19.71 -0.62 16.86
C THR A 72 19.50 -0.42 18.35
N ASN A 73 20.24 -1.16 19.17
CA ASN A 73 20.28 -1.01 20.63
C ASN A 73 21.21 0.12 21.07
N VAL A 74 22.06 0.60 20.16
CA VAL A 74 23.07 1.62 20.43
C VAL A 74 22.73 2.91 19.71
N ALA A 75 22.75 4.02 20.43
CA ALA A 75 22.54 5.34 19.83
C ALA A 75 23.83 5.81 19.13
N GLY A 76 23.69 6.23 17.88
CA GLY A 76 24.83 6.72 17.11
C GLY A 76 24.46 7.23 15.73
N LYS A 77 25.40 7.80 15.03
CA LYS A 77 25.26 8.23 13.64
C LYS A 77 25.54 7.05 12.72
N LEU A 78 24.67 6.81 11.74
CA LEU A 78 24.94 5.85 10.67
C LEU A 78 26.15 6.33 9.87
N GLU A 79 27.19 5.50 9.79
CA GLU A 79 28.36 5.74 8.99
C GLU A 79 28.15 5.30 7.55
N LYS A 80 27.60 4.09 7.37
CA LYS A 80 27.39 3.50 6.05
C LYS A 80 26.19 2.56 6.06
N VAL A 81 25.36 2.65 5.01
CA VAL A 81 24.31 1.69 4.72
C VAL A 81 24.73 0.89 3.49
N LEU A 82 24.68 -0.42 3.56
CA LEU A 82 25.19 -1.34 2.54
C LEU A 82 24.11 -1.85 1.60
N VAL A 83 22.84 -1.74 2.00
CA VAL A 83 21.68 -2.26 1.27
C VAL A 83 20.77 -1.13 0.81
N LYS A 84 19.99 -1.39 -0.24
CA LYS A 84 19.01 -0.47 -0.80
C LYS A 84 17.62 -1.08 -0.68
N GLU A 85 16.63 -0.27 -0.91
CA GLU A 85 15.24 -0.71 -1.02
C GLU A 85 15.10 -1.78 -2.12
N ASN A 86 14.38 -2.87 -1.81
CA ASN A 86 14.19 -4.06 -2.64
C ASN A 86 15.41 -4.98 -2.80
N ASP A 87 16.50 -4.75 -2.07
CA ASP A 87 17.60 -5.71 -2.07
C ASP A 87 17.23 -6.99 -1.29
N GLN A 88 17.66 -8.13 -1.79
CA GLN A 88 17.56 -9.39 -1.08
C GLN A 88 18.70 -9.52 -0.07
N VAL A 89 18.36 -9.78 1.18
CA VAL A 89 19.30 -9.99 2.27
C VAL A 89 19.17 -11.40 2.85
N THR A 90 20.24 -11.92 3.39
CA THR A 90 20.27 -13.20 4.11
C THR A 90 20.40 -12.97 5.61
N ALA A 91 19.91 -13.93 6.41
CA ALA A 91 20.07 -13.86 7.85
C ALA A 91 21.55 -13.68 8.25
N GLY A 92 21.81 -12.73 9.15
CA GLY A 92 23.16 -12.38 9.58
C GLY A 92 23.94 -11.47 8.63
N GLN A 93 23.39 -11.10 7.47
CA GLN A 93 24.04 -10.16 6.57
C GLN A 93 24.07 -8.77 7.17
N VAL A 94 25.23 -8.10 7.07
CA VAL A 94 25.40 -6.72 7.55
C VAL A 94 24.63 -5.76 6.66
N ILE A 95 23.75 -4.98 7.28
CA ILE A 95 22.88 -3.97 6.62
C ILE A 95 23.52 -2.58 6.70
N ALA A 96 24.03 -2.22 7.89
CA ALA A 96 24.57 -0.91 8.13
C ALA A 96 25.60 -0.91 9.25
N TYR A 97 26.43 0.11 9.28
CA TYR A 97 27.38 0.41 10.36
C TYR A 97 27.03 1.73 11.03
N ILE A 98 27.13 1.73 12.34
CA ILE A 98 27.10 2.94 13.18
C ILE A 98 28.54 3.43 13.37
N ASP A 99 28.74 4.73 13.56
CA ASP A 99 30.04 5.31 13.89
C ASP A 99 30.55 4.75 15.23
N THR A 100 31.58 3.94 15.16
CA THR A 100 32.12 3.18 16.30
C THR A 100 33.18 3.93 17.09
N ARG A 101 33.63 5.12 16.69
CA ARG A 101 34.75 5.82 17.31
C ARG A 101 34.56 6.07 18.81
N GLN A 102 33.36 6.51 19.21
CA GLN A 102 33.07 6.75 20.63
C GLN A 102 32.92 5.42 21.40
N LEU A 103 32.36 4.40 20.79
CA LEU A 103 32.20 3.07 21.39
C LEU A 103 33.54 2.41 21.58
N GLN A 104 34.42 2.51 20.56
CA GLN A 104 35.79 2.00 20.65
C GLN A 104 36.58 2.68 21.79
N ALA A 105 36.49 4.01 21.91
CA ALA A 105 37.13 4.73 23.02
C ALA A 105 36.59 4.25 24.38
N SER A 106 35.27 4.00 24.49
CA SER A 106 34.68 3.47 25.73
C SER A 106 35.19 2.06 26.07
N VAL A 107 35.37 1.20 25.07
CA VAL A 107 35.93 -0.14 25.23
C VAL A 107 37.39 -0.05 25.70
N ASP A 108 38.16 0.85 25.08
CA ASP A 108 39.59 1.01 25.44
C ASP A 108 39.74 1.54 26.87
N ASP A 109 38.93 2.48 27.31
CA ASP A 109 38.87 2.98 28.69
C ASP A 109 38.47 1.88 29.68
N ALA A 110 37.41 1.14 29.38
CA ALA A 110 36.97 0.02 30.22
C ALA A 110 38.02 -1.10 30.30
N ARG A 111 38.71 -1.37 29.18
CA ARG A 111 39.83 -2.34 29.14
C ARG A 111 41.01 -1.92 30.02
N ALA A 112 41.37 -0.64 30.00
CA ALA A 112 42.43 -0.11 30.83
C ALA A 112 42.08 -0.20 32.32
N ALA A 113 40.79 0.11 32.67
CA ALA A 113 40.28 -0.02 34.03
C ALA A 113 40.30 -1.49 34.50
N LEU A 114 39.87 -2.43 33.65
CA LEU A 114 39.91 -3.86 33.93
C LEU A 114 41.37 -4.35 34.18
N ALA A 115 42.30 -3.98 33.28
CA ALA A 115 43.69 -4.35 33.42
C ALA A 115 44.30 -3.83 34.75
N LYS A 116 43.96 -2.60 35.14
CA LYS A 116 44.38 -2.06 36.45
C LYS A 116 43.80 -2.86 37.60
N ALA A 117 42.49 -3.14 37.60
CA ALA A 117 41.81 -3.88 38.67
C ALA A 117 42.35 -5.32 38.79
N GLU A 118 42.69 -5.95 37.67
CA GLU A 118 43.33 -7.28 37.64
C GLU A 118 44.73 -7.27 38.29
N LEU A 119 45.55 -6.29 37.95
CA LEU A 119 46.86 -6.12 38.56
C LEU A 119 46.77 -5.88 40.08
N ASP A 120 45.83 -5.05 40.50
CA ASP A 120 45.59 -4.76 41.91
C ASP A 120 45.09 -6.02 42.67
N MET A 121 44.13 -6.76 42.10
CA MET A 121 43.63 -8.02 42.65
C MET A 121 44.79 -9.04 42.79
N ASN A 122 45.62 -9.21 41.77
CA ASN A 122 46.72 -10.15 41.79
C ASN A 122 47.79 -9.74 42.82
N ARG A 123 48.04 -8.42 42.98
CA ARG A 123 48.94 -7.89 44.02
C ARG A 123 48.38 -8.17 45.41
N TYR A 124 47.12 -7.84 45.67
CA TYR A 124 46.50 -8.10 46.98
C TYR A 124 46.38 -9.58 47.28
N LYS A 125 46.11 -10.44 46.28
CA LYS A 125 46.14 -11.90 46.43
C LYS A 125 47.51 -12.39 46.96
N SER A 126 48.61 -11.87 46.43
CA SER A 126 49.94 -12.27 46.90
C SER A 126 50.27 -11.76 48.31
N LEU A 127 49.77 -10.55 48.67
CA LEU A 127 49.92 -9.98 49.99
C LEU A 127 49.05 -10.68 51.05
N ALA A 128 47.82 -11.05 50.67
CA ALA A 128 46.94 -11.84 51.55
C ALA A 128 47.50 -13.24 51.83
N ALA A 129 48.12 -13.89 50.85
CA ALA A 129 48.79 -15.18 51.01
C ALA A 129 49.99 -15.11 51.99
N GLN A 130 50.49 -13.94 52.29
CA GLN A 130 51.60 -13.66 53.25
C GLN A 130 51.07 -13.07 54.58
N ASP A 131 49.76 -13.05 54.80
CA ASP A 131 49.10 -12.41 55.92
C ASP A 131 49.48 -10.92 56.11
N ALA A 132 49.90 -10.26 55.01
CA ALA A 132 50.39 -8.86 55.04
C ALA A 132 49.24 -7.84 54.94
N ILE A 133 48.00 -8.29 54.63
CA ILE A 133 46.82 -7.45 54.54
C ILE A 133 45.59 -8.17 55.14
N ALA A 134 44.59 -7.39 55.51
CA ALA A 134 43.30 -7.91 55.92
C ALA A 134 42.58 -8.61 54.74
N GLN A 135 41.90 -9.73 55.02
CA GLN A 135 41.11 -10.49 54.05
C GLN A 135 40.09 -9.58 53.33
N GLN A 136 39.48 -8.66 54.08
CA GLN A 136 38.51 -7.69 53.51
C GLN A 136 39.12 -6.87 52.38
N THR A 137 40.39 -6.46 52.51
CA THR A 137 41.06 -5.68 51.46
C THR A 137 41.23 -6.47 50.14
N TYR A 138 41.48 -7.78 50.27
CA TYR A 138 41.50 -8.69 49.13
C TYR A 138 40.11 -8.86 48.53
N ASP A 139 39.09 -9.09 49.33
CA ASP A 139 37.69 -9.26 48.86
C ASP A 139 37.16 -7.98 48.16
N ASP A 140 37.52 -6.80 48.68
CA ASP A 140 37.23 -5.52 48.03
C ASP A 140 37.91 -5.40 46.65
N SER A 141 39.16 -5.91 46.54
CA SER A 141 39.87 -5.91 45.25
C SER A 141 39.24 -6.87 44.22
N VAL A 142 38.77 -8.03 44.67
CA VAL A 142 38.05 -9.00 43.84
C VAL A 142 36.76 -8.37 43.34
N THR A 143 35.97 -7.74 44.23
CA THR A 143 34.74 -7.04 43.86
C THR A 143 34.99 -5.91 42.85
N SER A 144 36.11 -5.16 43.02
CA SER A 144 36.53 -4.12 42.09
C SER A 144 36.88 -4.68 40.71
N TYR A 145 37.58 -5.81 40.65
CA TYR A 145 37.86 -6.52 39.40
C TYR A 145 36.60 -6.99 38.71
N GLU A 146 35.66 -7.64 39.40
CA GLU A 146 34.40 -8.11 38.84
C GLU A 146 33.56 -6.95 38.27
N ARG A 147 33.55 -5.81 38.99
CA ARG A 147 32.85 -4.60 38.49
C ARG A 147 33.49 -4.05 37.22
N ALA A 148 34.82 -3.96 37.19
CA ALA A 148 35.56 -3.51 36.00
C ALA A 148 35.37 -4.45 34.82
N LYS A 149 35.35 -5.77 35.07
CA LYS A 149 35.03 -6.81 34.08
C LYS A 149 33.65 -6.63 33.48
N SER A 150 32.64 -6.48 34.32
CA SER A 150 31.25 -6.25 33.85
C SER A 150 31.10 -4.96 33.04
N THR A 151 31.86 -3.91 33.37
CA THR A 151 31.89 -2.65 32.63
C THR A 151 32.51 -2.85 31.24
N TYR A 152 33.64 -3.60 31.16
CA TYR A 152 34.28 -3.93 29.90
C TYR A 152 33.34 -4.79 29.00
N GLU A 153 32.72 -5.83 29.56
CA GLU A 153 31.79 -6.70 28.82
C GLU A 153 30.63 -5.91 28.23
N ARG A 154 30.08 -4.94 29.00
CA ARG A 154 29.02 -4.05 28.50
C ARG A 154 29.51 -3.19 27.35
N ALA A 155 30.63 -2.54 27.50
CA ALA A 155 31.19 -1.68 26.43
C ALA A 155 31.54 -2.49 25.17
N ALA A 156 32.01 -3.72 25.33
CA ALA A 156 32.28 -4.64 24.22
C ALA A 156 30.99 -5.09 23.51
N ALA A 157 29.89 -5.33 24.26
CA ALA A 157 28.58 -5.63 23.70
C ALA A 157 28.04 -4.43 22.91
N ASP A 158 28.10 -3.22 23.46
CA ASP A 158 27.65 -1.99 22.78
C ASP A 158 28.45 -1.78 21.46
N LEU A 159 29.73 -2.10 21.44
CA LEU A 159 30.52 -2.04 20.21
C LEU A 159 30.12 -3.10 19.19
N SER A 160 29.79 -4.30 19.63
CA SER A 160 29.27 -5.35 18.72
C SER A 160 27.93 -4.99 18.11
N ASP A 161 27.07 -4.35 18.89
CA ASP A 161 25.72 -3.91 18.48
C ASP A 161 25.76 -2.71 17.51
N ALA A 162 26.92 -2.08 17.33
CA ALA A 162 27.12 -1.04 16.31
C ALA A 162 27.08 -1.59 14.87
N THR A 163 27.17 -2.90 14.69
CA THR A 163 27.00 -3.56 13.40
C THR A 163 25.58 -4.09 13.29
N ILE A 164 24.78 -3.47 12.42
CA ILE A 164 23.38 -3.84 12.22
C ILE A 164 23.32 -4.98 11.21
N THR A 165 22.75 -6.11 11.63
CA THR A 165 22.60 -7.30 10.79
C THR A 165 21.13 -7.66 10.56
N ALA A 166 20.84 -8.38 9.48
CA ALA A 166 19.51 -8.91 9.19
C ALA A 166 19.17 -10.05 10.17
N PRO A 167 18.03 -10.02 10.87
CA PRO A 167 17.65 -11.05 11.84
C PRO A 167 17.12 -12.33 11.17
N MET A 168 16.68 -12.26 9.91
CA MET A 168 16.14 -13.38 9.13
C MET A 168 16.59 -13.30 7.68
#